data_1e8848e549ef891d442fe1e9825ccce0
#
_entry.id   1e8848e549ef891d442fe1e9825ccce0
#
_cell.length_a   1.000
_cell.length_b   1.000
_cell.length_c   1.000
_cell.angle_alpha   90.00
_cell.angle_beta   90.00
_cell.angle_gamma   90.00
#
_symmetry.space_group_name_H-M   'P 1'
#
loop_
_entity.id
_entity.type
_entity.pdbx_description
1 polymer ?
#
loop_
_entity_poly.entity_id
_entity_poly.type
_entity_poly.pdbx_seq_one_letter_code
_entity_poly.pdbx_strand_id
1 'polypeptide(L)'
;MNPIFEENGNTHNMERTLGHVTLQNAVRRMGDFVLTSCAANALQPYLQNDNGWDQGQVFFTPSQVWGMPPYYAQQMASANHMPLLVSTRVTDQSGKLDVTATRSEDGKQIVLHVANIGDQPIATNLDIKGLNNIKKVKSITLSAGLKDRNTPEEPEKIIPQEKNMKNTSNQVYEIAPYSYTIFVYSSK
;
A
#
# COMPACT_ATOMS: atom_id res chain seq x y z
N MET A 1 -3.25 -12.17 15.01
CA MET A 1 -4.57 -12.76 14.71
C MET A 1 -4.76 -12.66 13.21
N ASN A 2 -5.10 -13.70 12.52
CA ASN A 2 -5.23 -13.66 11.06
C ASN A 2 -6.61 -13.06 10.73
N PRO A 3 -6.71 -11.84 10.15
CA PRO A 3 -7.98 -11.17 9.89
C PRO A 3 -8.83 -11.86 8.82
N ILE A 4 -8.36 -12.99 8.30
CA ILE A 4 -8.99 -13.76 7.24
C ILE A 4 -10.31 -14.43 7.69
N PHE A 5 -10.50 -14.63 9.00
CA PHE A 5 -11.60 -15.42 9.55
C PHE A 5 -12.63 -14.61 10.35
N GLU A 6 -12.63 -13.29 10.22
CA GLU A 6 -13.71 -12.51 10.84
C GLU A 6 -15.02 -12.67 10.08
N GLU A 7 -16.08 -12.97 10.81
CA GLU A 7 -17.41 -13.23 10.31
C GLU A 7 -17.98 -12.04 9.52
N ASN A 8 -18.73 -12.32 8.46
CA ASN A 8 -19.72 -11.45 7.80
C ASN A 8 -19.28 -10.49 6.69
N GLY A 9 -18.35 -10.84 5.80
CA GLY A 9 -18.16 -10.08 4.55
C GLY A 9 -17.72 -8.62 4.70
N ASN A 10 -17.47 -8.16 5.91
CA ASN A 10 -17.10 -6.78 6.22
C ASN A 10 -15.59 -6.57 6.28
N THR A 11 -14.80 -7.58 5.95
CA THR A 11 -13.35 -7.58 6.16
C THR A 11 -12.53 -7.01 5.00
N HIS A 12 -13.18 -6.65 3.88
CA HIS A 12 -12.50 -6.12 2.68
C HIS A 12 -12.31 -4.59 2.74
N ASN A 13 -11.98 -4.11 3.90
CA ASN A 13 -11.90 -2.71 4.27
C ASN A 13 -10.44 -2.21 4.37
N MET A 14 -10.27 -0.97 4.79
CA MET A 14 -8.95 -0.36 4.94
C MET A 14 -8.12 -0.99 6.07
N GLU A 15 -8.73 -1.51 7.13
CA GLU A 15 -8.03 -2.22 8.22
C GLU A 15 -7.29 -3.46 7.68
N ARG A 16 -7.97 -4.29 6.90
CA ARG A 16 -7.35 -5.44 6.23
C ARG A 16 -6.27 -5.00 5.24
N THR A 17 -6.50 -3.91 4.54
CA THR A 17 -5.51 -3.32 3.63
C THR A 17 -4.21 -3.03 4.34
N LEU A 18 -4.26 -2.36 5.48
CA LEU A 18 -3.07 -2.03 6.27
C LEU A 18 -2.37 -3.29 6.80
N GLY A 19 -3.13 -4.31 7.21
CA GLY A 19 -2.57 -5.61 7.57
C GLY A 19 -1.81 -6.27 6.40
N HIS A 20 -2.36 -6.24 5.19
CA HIS A 20 -1.69 -6.74 3.99
C HIS A 20 -0.43 -5.92 3.64
N VAL A 21 -0.49 -4.59 3.73
CA VAL A 21 0.65 -3.72 3.43
C VAL A 21 1.80 -3.95 4.40
N THR A 22 1.53 -4.02 5.69
CA THR A 22 2.57 -4.28 6.70
C THR A 22 3.20 -5.66 6.51
N LEU A 23 2.40 -6.68 6.17
CA LEU A 23 2.91 -8.00 5.81
C LEU A 23 3.80 -7.94 4.55
N GLN A 24 3.36 -7.25 3.50
CA GLN A 24 4.14 -7.08 2.27
C GLN A 24 5.46 -6.33 2.53
N ASN A 25 5.46 -5.32 3.37
CA ASN A 25 6.68 -4.63 3.78
C ASN A 25 7.62 -5.56 4.57
N ALA A 26 7.08 -6.40 5.46
CA ALA A 26 7.86 -7.41 6.16
C ALA A 26 8.48 -8.42 5.19
N VAL A 27 7.71 -8.91 4.23
CA VAL A 27 8.19 -9.82 3.17
C VAL A 27 9.31 -9.17 2.34
N ARG A 28 9.16 -7.89 1.94
CA ARG A 28 10.23 -7.17 1.22
C ARG A 28 11.53 -7.08 2.02
N ARG A 29 11.43 -6.86 3.34
CA ARG A 29 12.61 -6.82 4.22
C ARG A 29 13.33 -8.17 4.35
N MET A 30 12.66 -9.27 4.01
CA MET A 30 13.26 -10.60 3.96
C MET A 30 14.11 -10.84 2.70
N GLY A 31 14.06 -9.93 1.71
CA GLY A 31 14.84 -10.04 0.47
C GLY A 31 14.57 -11.34 -0.27
N ASP A 32 15.63 -11.97 -0.74
CA ASP A 32 15.56 -13.19 -1.57
C ASP A 32 15.07 -14.44 -0.81
N PHE A 33 14.80 -14.34 0.47
CA PHE A 33 14.24 -15.45 1.26
C PHE A 33 12.80 -15.78 0.85
N VAL A 34 12.03 -14.77 0.38
CA VAL A 34 10.67 -14.95 -0.11
C VAL A 34 10.62 -14.63 -1.59
N LEU A 35 10.53 -15.66 -2.42
CA LEU A 35 10.51 -15.52 -3.89
C LEU A 35 9.15 -15.06 -4.42
N THR A 36 8.07 -15.47 -3.77
CA THR A 36 6.72 -15.13 -4.24
C THR A 36 5.74 -15.04 -3.07
N SER A 37 4.77 -14.17 -3.18
CA SER A 37 3.66 -14.03 -2.23
C SER A 37 2.38 -13.78 -3.00
N CYS A 38 1.37 -14.61 -2.78
CA CYS A 38 0.09 -14.53 -3.45
C CYS A 38 -1.03 -14.37 -2.42
N ALA A 39 -1.94 -13.42 -2.66
CA ALA A 39 -3.17 -13.32 -1.90
C ALA A 39 -4.19 -14.34 -2.45
N ALA A 40 -4.78 -15.14 -1.56
CA ALA A 40 -5.81 -16.10 -1.93
C ALA A 40 -7.15 -15.41 -2.18
N ASN A 41 -7.92 -15.97 -3.12
CA ASN A 41 -9.14 -15.48 -3.73
C ASN A 41 -9.01 -14.09 -4.32
N ALA A 42 -8.56 -14.03 -5.57
CA ALA A 42 -8.56 -12.78 -6.31
C ALA A 42 -9.99 -12.31 -6.62
N LEU A 43 -10.85 -13.21 -7.09
CA LEU A 43 -12.22 -12.91 -7.53
C LEU A 43 -13.25 -13.52 -6.58
N GLN A 44 -14.32 -12.77 -6.30
CA GLN A 44 -15.42 -13.22 -5.48
C GLN A 44 -16.76 -12.68 -5.99
N PRO A 45 -17.77 -13.56 -6.21
CA PRO A 45 -19.13 -13.11 -6.45
C PRO A 45 -19.67 -12.34 -5.24
N TYR A 46 -20.29 -11.20 -5.50
CA TYR A 46 -20.87 -10.39 -4.42
C TYR A 46 -22.05 -11.13 -3.77
N LEU A 47 -22.09 -11.09 -2.45
CA LEU A 47 -23.08 -11.80 -1.61
C LEU A 47 -23.04 -13.33 -1.71
N GLN A 48 -21.96 -13.92 -2.25
CA GLN A 48 -21.75 -15.35 -2.29
C GLN A 48 -20.49 -15.73 -1.54
N ASN A 49 -20.65 -16.38 -0.41
CA ASN A 49 -19.56 -16.97 0.37
C ASN A 49 -19.98 -18.35 0.93
N ASP A 50 -20.62 -19.15 0.10
CA ASP A 50 -21.23 -20.43 0.46
C ASP A 50 -20.23 -21.41 1.07
N ASN A 51 -18.93 -21.22 0.78
CA ASN A 51 -17.84 -22.00 1.35
C ASN A 51 -17.25 -21.39 2.63
N GLY A 52 -17.81 -20.30 3.15
CA GLY A 52 -17.30 -19.56 4.32
C GLY A 52 -16.02 -18.76 4.07
N TRP A 53 -15.61 -18.62 2.80
CA TRP A 53 -14.38 -17.93 2.42
C TRP A 53 -14.70 -16.54 1.87
N ASP A 54 -14.71 -15.55 2.73
CA ASP A 54 -14.90 -14.16 2.37
C ASP A 54 -13.55 -13.44 2.31
N GLN A 55 -12.79 -13.69 1.23
CA GLN A 55 -11.41 -13.23 1.07
C GLN A 55 -11.13 -12.50 -0.23
N GLY A 56 -12.13 -12.37 -1.12
CA GLY A 56 -11.97 -11.77 -2.44
C GLY A 56 -11.38 -10.36 -2.39
N GLN A 57 -10.55 -10.04 -3.37
CA GLN A 57 -9.99 -8.70 -3.54
C GLN A 57 -10.74 -7.90 -4.61
N VAL A 58 -11.31 -8.60 -5.58
CA VAL A 58 -12.13 -8.04 -6.64
C VAL A 58 -13.50 -8.73 -6.58
N PHE A 59 -14.51 -7.92 -6.40
CA PHE A 59 -15.89 -8.38 -6.37
C PHE A 59 -16.58 -8.15 -7.70
N PHE A 60 -17.56 -9.00 -8.00
CA PHE A 60 -18.34 -8.87 -9.22
C PHE A 60 -19.78 -9.30 -9.03
N THR A 61 -20.65 -8.75 -9.88
CA THR A 61 -22.02 -9.18 -10.18
C THR A 61 -22.09 -9.51 -11.66
N PRO A 62 -23.22 -10.00 -12.21
CA PRO A 62 -23.36 -10.21 -13.65
C PRO A 62 -23.13 -8.96 -14.51
N SER A 63 -23.25 -7.75 -13.94
CA SER A 63 -23.19 -6.48 -14.67
C SER A 63 -22.06 -5.54 -14.23
N GLN A 64 -21.32 -5.87 -13.16
CA GLN A 64 -20.35 -4.93 -12.57
C GLN A 64 -19.18 -5.67 -11.93
N VAL A 65 -18.01 -5.05 -11.97
CA VAL A 65 -16.78 -5.51 -11.30
C VAL A 65 -16.15 -4.32 -10.56
N TRP A 66 -15.66 -4.53 -9.34
CA TRP A 66 -14.92 -3.49 -8.60
C TRP A 66 -13.84 -4.08 -7.71
N GLY A 67 -12.76 -3.30 -7.52
CA GLY A 67 -11.68 -3.62 -6.60
C GLY A 67 -12.00 -3.18 -5.17
N MET A 68 -11.58 -3.96 -4.20
CA MET A 68 -11.61 -3.58 -2.79
C MET A 68 -10.29 -2.89 -2.38
N PRO A 69 -10.23 -2.14 -1.27
CA PRO A 69 -9.00 -1.49 -0.84
C PRO A 69 -7.76 -2.41 -0.79
N PRO A 70 -7.84 -3.68 -0.33
CA PRO A 70 -6.70 -4.60 -0.40
C PRO A 70 -6.21 -4.88 -1.83
N TYR A 71 -7.11 -4.93 -2.82
CA TYR A 71 -6.74 -5.07 -4.24
C TYR A 71 -5.88 -3.89 -4.70
N TYR A 72 -6.32 -2.67 -4.41
CA TYR A 72 -5.59 -1.46 -4.82
C TYR A 72 -4.22 -1.37 -4.15
N ALA A 73 -4.10 -1.73 -2.88
CA ALA A 73 -2.81 -1.78 -2.21
C ALA A 73 -1.86 -2.79 -2.87
N GLN A 74 -2.36 -3.98 -3.24
CA GLN A 74 -1.59 -4.98 -3.97
C GLN A 74 -1.18 -4.47 -5.36
N GLN A 75 -2.09 -3.86 -6.09
CA GLN A 75 -1.83 -3.25 -7.40
C GLN A 75 -0.74 -2.17 -7.30
N MET A 76 -0.86 -1.25 -6.34
CA MET A 76 0.15 -0.23 -6.07
C MET A 76 1.52 -0.85 -5.80
N ALA A 77 1.55 -1.87 -4.95
CA ALA A 77 2.76 -2.55 -4.55
C ALA A 77 3.45 -3.26 -5.71
N SER A 78 2.68 -3.97 -6.55
CA SER A 78 3.18 -4.71 -7.71
C SER A 78 3.67 -3.78 -8.83
N ALA A 79 2.90 -2.72 -9.11
CA ALA A 79 3.25 -1.75 -10.16
C ALA A 79 4.51 -0.92 -9.82
N ASN A 80 4.89 -0.86 -8.56
CA ASN A 80 6.05 -0.10 -8.07
C ASN A 80 7.10 -1.02 -7.42
N HIS A 81 7.14 -2.29 -7.81
CA HIS A 81 8.15 -3.22 -7.33
C HIS A 81 9.54 -2.89 -7.92
N MET A 82 10.55 -2.88 -7.04
CA MET A 82 11.97 -2.77 -7.44
C MET A 82 12.76 -3.91 -6.80
N PRO A 83 13.76 -4.48 -7.53
CA PRO A 83 14.38 -5.74 -7.11
C PRO A 83 15.35 -5.63 -5.93
N LEU A 84 15.93 -4.45 -5.69
CA LEU A 84 16.99 -4.31 -4.70
C LEU A 84 16.47 -3.65 -3.42
N LEU A 85 16.60 -4.32 -2.30
CA LEU A 85 16.27 -3.77 -0.98
C LEU A 85 17.26 -2.65 -0.61
N VAL A 86 16.74 -1.56 -0.04
CA VAL A 86 17.53 -0.42 0.47
C VAL A 86 17.39 -0.34 1.98
N SER A 87 18.49 -0.11 2.67
CA SER A 87 18.48 0.12 4.12
C SER A 87 17.62 1.33 4.46
N THR A 88 16.72 1.15 5.40
CA THR A 88 15.76 2.17 5.82
C THR A 88 15.88 2.39 7.34
N ARG A 89 15.91 3.65 7.75
CA ARG A 89 15.87 4.04 9.16
C ARG A 89 14.65 4.92 9.41
N VAL A 90 13.81 4.52 10.33
CA VAL A 90 12.63 5.29 10.77
C VAL A 90 12.91 5.81 12.17
N THR A 91 12.67 7.11 12.38
CA THR A 91 12.84 7.78 13.70
C THR A 91 11.49 8.19 14.30
N ASP A 92 10.40 7.62 13.80
CA ASP A 92 9.06 7.83 14.34
C ASP A 92 8.94 7.26 15.76
N GLN A 93 8.56 8.10 16.72
CA GLN A 93 8.37 7.72 18.13
C GLN A 93 6.99 7.09 18.39
N SER A 94 6.04 7.28 17.49
CA SER A 94 4.69 6.71 17.65
C SER A 94 4.66 5.20 17.41
N GLY A 95 5.63 4.65 16.67
CA GLY A 95 5.64 3.27 16.21
C GLY A 95 4.51 2.94 15.23
N LYS A 96 3.91 3.96 14.60
CA LYS A 96 2.78 3.80 13.67
C LYS A 96 3.18 3.80 12.20
N LEU A 97 4.43 4.18 11.89
CA LEU A 97 4.95 4.11 10.53
C LEU A 97 5.68 2.78 10.29
N ASP A 98 5.24 2.06 9.27
CA ASP A 98 5.97 0.92 8.69
C ASP A 98 6.51 1.31 7.32
N VAL A 99 7.85 1.29 7.16
CA VAL A 99 8.54 1.80 5.97
C VAL A 99 9.50 0.75 5.42
N THR A 100 9.45 0.57 4.11
CA THR A 100 10.43 -0.23 3.36
C THR A 100 10.82 0.52 2.11
N ALA A 101 12.08 0.45 1.71
CA ALA A 101 12.57 1.07 0.50
C ALA A 101 13.23 0.04 -0.42
N THR A 102 13.00 0.22 -1.71
CA THR A 102 13.63 -0.59 -2.76
C THR A 102 14.17 0.31 -3.87
N ARG A 103 15.09 -0.20 -4.70
CA ARG A 103 15.64 0.55 -5.83
C ARG A 103 15.74 -0.31 -7.09
N SER A 104 15.79 0.36 -8.24
CA SER A 104 16.06 -0.26 -9.53
C SER A 104 17.52 -0.75 -9.65
N GLU A 105 17.76 -1.73 -10.50
CA GLU A 105 19.10 -2.25 -10.77
C GLU A 105 20.05 -1.20 -11.35
N ASP A 106 19.55 -0.33 -12.23
CA ASP A 106 20.30 0.79 -12.81
C ASP A 106 20.56 1.94 -11.84
N GLY A 107 20.03 1.86 -10.62
CA GLY A 107 20.18 2.85 -9.56
C GLY A 107 19.46 4.17 -9.80
N LYS A 108 18.60 4.28 -10.83
CA LYS A 108 17.93 5.53 -11.21
C LYS A 108 16.60 5.78 -10.51
N GLN A 109 16.08 4.77 -9.82
CA GLN A 109 14.83 4.90 -9.07
C GLN A 109 14.97 4.36 -7.65
N ILE A 110 14.35 5.06 -6.72
CA ILE A 110 14.10 4.59 -5.35
C ILE A 110 12.60 4.66 -5.10
N VAL A 111 12.05 3.60 -4.54
CA VAL A 111 10.65 3.49 -4.16
C VAL A 111 10.55 3.26 -2.66
N LEU A 112 9.78 4.12 -1.98
CA LEU A 112 9.43 3.95 -0.57
C LEU A 112 7.99 3.47 -0.47
N HIS A 113 7.79 2.44 0.32
CA HIS A 113 6.47 1.93 0.72
C HIS A 113 6.25 2.32 2.18
N VAL A 114 5.32 3.24 2.42
CA VAL A 114 5.04 3.83 3.73
C VAL A 114 3.62 3.52 4.14
N ALA A 115 3.44 2.79 5.24
CA ALA A 115 2.14 2.60 5.87
C ALA A 115 2.06 3.42 7.16
N ASN A 116 1.02 4.23 7.30
CA ASN A 116 0.63 4.81 8.57
C ASN A 116 -0.58 4.02 9.10
N ILE A 117 -0.34 3.22 10.14
CA ILE A 117 -1.39 2.41 10.79
C ILE A 117 -2.08 3.16 11.94
N GLY A 118 -1.69 4.41 12.20
CA GLY A 118 -2.26 5.26 13.22
C GLY A 118 -3.43 6.09 12.72
N ASP A 119 -4.19 6.63 13.66
CA ASP A 119 -5.36 7.49 13.46
C ASP A 119 -5.01 8.98 13.31
N GLN A 120 -3.72 9.32 13.42
CA GLN A 120 -3.24 10.70 13.27
C GLN A 120 -2.36 10.84 12.04
N PRO A 121 -2.38 11.99 11.35
CA PRO A 121 -1.40 12.29 10.32
C PRO A 121 -0.01 12.42 10.92
N ILE A 122 1.00 11.96 10.19
CA ILE A 122 2.40 12.02 10.64
C ILE A 122 3.20 12.90 9.68
N ALA A 123 3.70 14.01 10.21
CA ALA A 123 4.62 14.88 9.48
C ALA A 123 5.99 14.19 9.38
N THR A 124 6.44 13.93 8.16
CA THR A 124 7.62 13.12 7.89
C THR A 124 8.58 13.86 6.96
N ASN A 125 9.86 13.89 7.33
CA ASN A 125 10.93 14.33 6.43
C ASN A 125 11.60 13.09 5.81
N LEU A 126 11.69 13.06 4.48
CA LEU A 126 12.28 11.96 3.74
C LEU A 126 13.69 12.33 3.29
N ASP A 127 14.71 11.76 3.94
CA ASP A 127 16.13 11.93 3.57
C ASP A 127 16.55 10.77 2.65
N ILE A 128 16.61 11.02 1.35
CA ILE A 128 16.96 10.04 0.33
C ILE A 128 18.44 10.16 -0.02
N LYS A 129 19.21 9.12 0.34
CA LYS A 129 20.64 9.03 0.02
C LYS A 129 20.89 8.04 -1.12
N GLY A 130 21.96 8.30 -1.88
CA GLY A 130 22.39 7.41 -2.97
C GLY A 130 21.60 7.58 -4.28
N LEU A 131 20.74 8.61 -4.38
CA LEU A 131 20.09 8.99 -5.63
C LEU A 131 20.39 10.47 -5.93
N ASN A 132 21.28 10.71 -6.90
CA ASN A 132 21.69 12.06 -7.29
C ASN A 132 20.75 12.60 -8.38
N ASN A 133 20.61 13.92 -8.47
CA ASN A 133 19.85 14.59 -9.53
C ASN A 133 18.40 14.10 -9.64
N ILE A 134 17.70 13.99 -8.52
CA ILE A 134 16.29 13.65 -8.50
C ILE A 134 15.49 14.67 -9.30
N LYS A 135 14.80 14.21 -10.35
CA LYS A 135 14.02 15.06 -11.26
C LYS A 135 12.53 14.93 -11.08
N LYS A 136 12.08 13.74 -10.71
CA LYS A 136 10.66 13.47 -10.52
C LYS A 136 10.46 12.82 -9.16
N VAL A 137 9.47 13.30 -8.47
CA VAL A 137 8.91 12.67 -7.28
C VAL A 137 7.43 12.48 -7.50
N LYS A 138 6.95 11.26 -7.37
CA LYS A 138 5.54 10.93 -7.42
C LYS A 138 5.12 10.29 -6.11
N SER A 139 3.96 10.65 -5.60
CA SER A 139 3.30 9.91 -4.53
C SER A 139 2.03 9.25 -5.04
N ILE A 140 1.75 8.04 -4.54
CA ILE A 140 0.52 7.30 -4.78
C ILE A 140 -0.01 6.95 -3.40
N THR A 141 -1.19 7.43 -3.05
CA THR A 141 -1.76 7.26 -1.70
C THR A 141 -3.12 6.59 -1.76
N LEU A 142 -3.29 5.57 -0.94
CA LEU A 142 -4.57 4.94 -0.62
C LEU A 142 -4.86 5.21 0.87
N SER A 143 -5.97 5.87 1.19
CA SER A 143 -6.34 6.23 2.56
C SER A 143 -7.85 6.29 2.70
N ALA A 144 -8.35 5.78 3.83
CA ALA A 144 -9.75 5.88 4.21
C ALA A 144 -9.90 5.55 5.70
N GLY A 145 -11.10 5.65 6.25
CA GLY A 145 -11.41 5.13 7.59
C GLY A 145 -11.22 3.61 7.65
N LEU A 146 -10.82 3.07 8.80
CA LEU A 146 -10.49 1.63 8.94
C LEU A 146 -11.58 0.70 8.43
N LYS A 147 -12.84 1.03 8.63
CA LYS A 147 -13.99 0.20 8.24
C LYS A 147 -14.55 0.56 6.86
N ASP A 148 -13.97 1.56 6.19
CA ASP A 148 -14.40 1.96 4.86
C ASP A 148 -13.99 0.91 3.81
N ARG A 149 -14.88 0.71 2.85
CA ARG A 149 -14.73 -0.23 1.73
C ARG A 149 -15.46 0.28 0.49
N ASN A 150 -15.15 -0.29 -0.64
CA ASN A 150 -15.91 -0.09 -1.86
C ASN A 150 -17.16 -1.00 -1.86
N THR A 151 -18.22 -0.52 -2.48
CA THR A 151 -19.51 -1.22 -2.60
C THR A 151 -20.00 -1.17 -4.05
N PRO A 152 -21.02 -1.96 -4.43
CA PRO A 152 -21.60 -1.84 -5.77
C PRO A 152 -22.12 -0.44 -6.09
N GLU A 153 -22.60 0.29 -5.08
CA GLU A 153 -23.13 1.67 -5.20
C GLU A 153 -22.00 2.70 -5.29
N GLU A 154 -20.87 2.43 -4.62
CA GLU A 154 -19.69 3.29 -4.58
C GLU A 154 -18.42 2.49 -4.94
N PRO A 155 -18.28 1.97 -6.17
CA PRO A 155 -17.23 1.02 -6.54
C PRO A 155 -15.82 1.62 -6.55
N GLU A 156 -15.70 2.93 -6.61
CA GLU A 156 -14.46 3.70 -6.68
C GLU A 156 -14.31 4.71 -5.53
N LYS A 157 -15.04 4.50 -4.43
CA LYS A 157 -14.95 5.38 -3.24
C LYS A 157 -13.52 5.45 -2.69
N ILE A 158 -12.83 4.33 -2.69
CA ILE A 158 -11.47 4.21 -2.17
C ILE A 158 -10.59 3.66 -3.28
N ILE A 159 -9.87 4.56 -3.93
CA ILE A 159 -8.94 4.28 -5.01
C ILE A 159 -7.61 5.03 -4.80
N PRO A 160 -6.49 4.56 -5.35
CA PRO A 160 -5.22 5.26 -5.26
C PRO A 160 -5.27 6.65 -5.87
N GLN A 161 -4.73 7.63 -5.15
CA GLN A 161 -4.59 9.02 -5.61
C GLN A 161 -3.13 9.30 -5.95
N GLU A 162 -2.85 9.66 -7.19
CA GLU A 162 -1.51 10.01 -7.66
C GLU A 162 -1.28 11.52 -7.63
N LYS A 163 -0.09 11.93 -7.18
CA LYS A 163 0.34 13.34 -7.22
C LYS A 163 1.80 13.42 -7.68
N ASN A 164 2.08 14.31 -8.62
CA ASN A 164 3.44 14.73 -8.91
C ASN A 164 3.87 15.77 -7.88
N MET A 165 5.05 15.59 -7.34
CA MET A 165 5.57 16.42 -6.26
C MET A 165 6.83 17.15 -6.73
N LYS A 166 7.09 18.32 -6.17
CA LYS A 166 8.36 19.01 -6.35
C LYS A 166 9.41 18.36 -5.45
N ASN A 167 10.62 18.17 -5.99
CA ASN A 167 11.75 17.76 -5.17
C ASN A 167 12.37 19.04 -4.56
N THR A 168 12.04 19.31 -3.30
CA THR A 168 12.64 20.42 -2.54
C THR A 168 13.38 19.87 -1.33
N SER A 169 14.56 20.41 -1.04
CA SER A 169 15.28 20.09 0.18
C SER A 169 14.44 20.45 1.41
N ASN A 170 14.43 19.60 2.42
CA ASN A 170 13.68 19.76 3.67
C ASN A 170 12.15 19.79 3.51
N GLN A 171 11.62 19.17 2.47
CA GLN A 171 10.18 19.06 2.33
C GLN A 171 9.60 18.10 3.38
N VAL A 172 8.64 18.61 4.15
CA VAL A 172 7.84 17.80 5.06
C VAL A 172 6.63 17.25 4.29
N TYR A 173 6.46 15.94 4.36
CA TYR A 173 5.32 15.23 3.83
C TYR A 173 4.39 14.86 4.97
N GLU A 174 3.12 15.11 4.81
CA GLU A 174 2.10 14.62 5.73
C GLU A 174 1.62 13.25 5.25
N ILE A 175 1.92 12.22 6.03
CA ILE A 175 1.42 10.86 5.79
C ILE A 175 0.06 10.76 6.45
N ALA A 176 -0.98 10.64 5.64
CA ALA A 176 -2.36 10.60 6.11
C ALA A 176 -2.60 9.46 7.13
N PRO A 177 -3.55 9.59 8.04
CA PRO A 177 -3.94 8.51 8.92
C PRO A 177 -4.49 7.33 8.12
N TYR A 178 -4.30 6.11 8.64
CA TYR A 178 -4.78 4.89 8.01
C TYR A 178 -4.51 4.84 6.51
N SER A 179 -3.24 4.99 6.12
CA SER A 179 -2.86 5.12 4.71
C SER A 179 -1.73 4.20 4.31
N TYR A 180 -1.72 3.88 3.02
CA TYR A 180 -0.58 3.34 2.32
C TYR A 180 -0.13 4.33 1.25
N THR A 181 1.09 4.83 1.37
CA THR A 181 1.68 5.77 0.42
C THR A 181 2.94 5.20 -0.19
N ILE A 182 3.03 5.24 -1.51
CA ILE A 182 4.25 4.92 -2.25
C ILE A 182 4.85 6.23 -2.76
N PHE A 183 6.12 6.46 -2.45
CA PHE A 183 6.90 7.54 -3.05
C PHE A 183 7.86 6.95 -4.08
N VAL A 184 7.81 7.47 -5.30
CA VAL A 184 8.72 7.09 -6.38
C VAL A 184 9.62 8.27 -6.69
N TYR A 185 10.91 8.10 -6.43
CA TYR A 185 11.97 9.05 -6.76
C TYR A 185 12.69 8.58 -8.01
N SER A 186 12.83 9.46 -9.00
CA SER A 186 13.54 9.15 -10.25
C SER A 186 14.58 10.20 -10.57
N SER A 187 15.80 9.74 -10.90
CA SER A 187 16.88 10.56 -11.47
C SER A 187 16.84 10.55 -13.01
N LYS A 188 17.79 11.21 -13.64
CA LYS A 188 17.96 11.15 -15.11
C LYS A 188 18.52 9.81 -15.55
#